data_3282fcb07c30b91f50d62126cb2c783a
#
_entry.id   3282fcb07c30b91f50d62126cb2c783a
#
_cell.length_a   1.000
_cell.length_b   1.000
_cell.length_c   1.000
_cell.angle_alpha   90.00
_cell.angle_beta   90.00
_cell.angle_gamma   90.00
#
_symmetry.space_group_name_H-M   'P 1'
#
loop_
_entity.id
_entity.type
_entity.pdbx_description
1 polymer ?
#
loop_
_entity_poly.entity_id
_entity_poly.type
_entity_poly.pdbx_seq_one_letter_code
_entity_poly.pdbx_strand_id
1 'polypeptide(L)'
;MIPVNLNKPLTVQASQIQDYTMDVKLFGIVPFKQVDVHVVEGQRLIPAGVPVGIYIKTEGILVIAESDFEGLDRSRKEPARYLLRAGDYILKVDGVELEGKKQFTEQVAASEGKELCLTICRDGQIFDVTVTPQQNTEGVYKLGIWIRDNAQGVGTMTYLDEKNGFGALGHGINDTDTADLMEVQSGSLYKTKIVNIRKGISGTPGELTGVIDYKKENRIGAISINSVEGIFGTLSQEEADEIQGEALPVGLKQEVKKGEAQILSCLEEDGAPQLYTIEIKALHLDHDNINRGIEIQVTDERLLEKTGGIVQGMSGSPILQNGKIIGAVTHVFVNDPTRGYGIFIENMLSH
;
A
#
# COMPACT_ATOMS: atom_id res chain seq x y z
N MET A 1 9.60 -0.72 -42.08
CA MET A 1 10.06 -1.87 -41.27
C MET A 1 11.29 -1.42 -40.53
N ILE A 2 11.30 -1.46 -39.19
CA ILE A 2 12.40 -1.00 -38.35
C ILE A 2 13.19 -2.24 -37.92
N PRO A 3 14.50 -2.33 -38.18
CA PRO A 3 15.30 -3.46 -37.70
C PRO A 3 15.49 -3.32 -36.17
N VAL A 4 15.10 -4.35 -35.43
CA VAL A 4 15.17 -4.39 -33.98
C VAL A 4 16.25 -5.36 -33.52
N ASN A 5 17.12 -4.92 -32.63
CA ASN A 5 18.08 -5.79 -31.95
C ASN A 5 17.47 -6.25 -30.61
N LEU A 6 17.10 -7.52 -30.52
CA LEU A 6 16.46 -8.10 -29.33
C LEU A 6 17.32 -8.07 -28.05
N ASN A 7 18.61 -7.76 -28.17
CA ASN A 7 19.53 -7.63 -27.03
C ASN A 7 19.68 -6.17 -26.54
N LYS A 8 18.93 -5.23 -27.12
CA LYS A 8 18.96 -3.82 -26.72
C LYS A 8 17.55 -3.29 -26.55
N PRO A 9 17.32 -2.39 -25.59
CA PRO A 9 16.04 -1.70 -25.48
C PRO A 9 15.72 -0.97 -26.79
N LEU A 10 14.48 -1.00 -27.20
CA LEU A 10 13.96 -0.28 -28.35
C LEU A 10 13.14 0.90 -27.84
N THR A 11 13.58 2.11 -28.16
CA THR A 11 12.78 3.32 -27.94
C THR A 11 12.08 3.70 -29.22
N VAL A 12 10.78 3.82 -29.20
CA VAL A 12 9.95 4.27 -30.31
C VAL A 12 9.36 5.62 -29.93
N GLN A 13 9.62 6.65 -30.76
CA GLN A 13 8.94 7.94 -30.62
C GLN A 13 7.61 7.87 -31.36
N ALA A 14 6.51 7.99 -30.63
CA ALA A 14 5.17 8.11 -31.19
C ALA A 14 4.82 9.58 -31.43
N SER A 15 4.20 9.86 -32.55
CA SER A 15 3.71 11.21 -32.88
C SER A 15 2.35 11.53 -32.24
N GLN A 16 1.71 10.54 -31.67
CA GLN A 16 0.42 10.64 -30.97
C GLN A 16 0.42 9.74 -29.75
N ILE A 17 -0.25 10.17 -28.68
CA ILE A 17 -0.46 9.37 -27.45
C ILE A 17 -1.60 8.42 -27.74
N GLN A 18 -1.28 7.25 -28.30
CA GLN A 18 -2.22 6.20 -28.57
C GLN A 18 -1.50 4.86 -28.52
N ASP A 19 -2.05 3.92 -27.77
CA ASP A 19 -1.55 2.56 -27.73
C ASP A 19 -1.66 1.89 -29.10
N TYR A 20 -0.67 1.09 -29.44
CA TYR A 20 -0.66 0.33 -30.67
C TYR A 20 0.06 -1.01 -30.49
N THR A 21 -0.28 -1.93 -31.34
CA THR A 21 0.33 -3.25 -31.36
C THR A 21 1.36 -3.35 -32.49
N MET A 22 2.56 -3.83 -32.17
CA MET A 22 3.62 -4.07 -33.15
C MET A 22 3.76 -5.55 -33.50
N ASP A 23 3.69 -5.89 -34.78
CA ASP A 23 4.03 -7.22 -35.26
C ASP A 23 5.55 -7.36 -35.43
N VAL A 24 6.16 -8.23 -34.66
CA VAL A 24 7.59 -8.57 -34.81
C VAL A 24 7.74 -9.75 -35.73
N LYS A 25 8.58 -9.62 -36.77
CA LYS A 25 8.85 -10.66 -37.76
C LYS A 25 10.33 -11.00 -37.81
N LEU A 26 10.67 -12.29 -37.81
CA LEU A 26 12.02 -12.77 -38.09
C LEU A 26 12.33 -12.63 -39.58
N PHE A 27 13.51 -12.09 -39.89
CA PHE A 27 13.98 -11.82 -41.26
C PHE A 27 12.99 -11.00 -42.12
N GLY A 28 12.07 -10.27 -41.44
CA GLY A 28 11.07 -9.42 -42.10
C GLY A 28 9.87 -10.17 -42.68
N ILE A 29 9.83 -11.50 -42.64
CA ILE A 29 8.83 -12.33 -43.31
C ILE A 29 8.05 -13.23 -42.34
N VAL A 30 8.74 -13.91 -41.42
CA VAL A 30 8.13 -14.91 -40.54
C VAL A 30 7.54 -14.21 -39.30
N PRO A 31 6.23 -14.32 -39.03
CA PRO A 31 5.65 -13.83 -37.81
C PRO A 31 6.33 -14.45 -36.57
N PHE A 32 6.77 -13.65 -35.64
CA PHE A 32 7.46 -14.14 -34.44
C PHE A 32 6.67 -13.83 -33.16
N LYS A 33 6.29 -12.57 -32.95
CA LYS A 33 5.56 -12.12 -31.75
C LYS A 33 4.80 -10.85 -32.06
N GLN A 34 3.68 -10.68 -31.40
CA GLN A 34 2.95 -9.44 -31.31
C GLN A 34 3.31 -8.78 -29.97
N VAL A 35 3.57 -7.47 -29.97
CA VAL A 35 3.96 -6.69 -28.79
C VAL A 35 3.03 -5.50 -28.68
N ASP A 36 2.36 -5.38 -27.55
CA ASP A 36 1.57 -4.21 -27.24
C ASP A 36 2.51 -3.08 -26.76
N VAL A 37 2.32 -1.91 -27.33
CA VAL A 37 3.12 -0.71 -27.07
C VAL A 37 2.20 0.32 -26.44
N HIS A 38 2.44 0.60 -25.17
CA HIS A 38 1.79 1.68 -24.45
C HIS A 38 2.62 2.96 -24.62
N VAL A 39 1.99 4.00 -25.16
CA VAL A 39 2.63 5.32 -25.29
C VAL A 39 2.31 6.14 -24.06
N VAL A 40 3.34 6.37 -23.26
CA VAL A 40 3.24 7.25 -22.08
C VAL A 40 3.79 8.63 -22.41
N GLU A 41 3.07 9.68 -22.03
CA GLU A 41 3.66 11.03 -21.99
C GLU A 41 4.86 11.05 -21.06
N GLY A 42 5.85 11.87 -21.38
CA GLY A 42 7.00 12.11 -20.50
C GLY A 42 6.55 12.80 -19.21
N GLN A 43 5.97 12.03 -18.28
CA GLN A 43 5.53 12.54 -16.98
C GLN A 43 6.72 13.03 -16.16
N ARG A 44 6.49 14.10 -15.41
CA ARG A 44 7.42 14.60 -14.39
C ARG A 44 6.74 14.54 -13.04
N LEU A 45 7.47 14.09 -12.04
CA LEU A 45 6.98 13.90 -10.67
C LEU A 45 7.95 14.58 -9.70
N ILE A 46 7.44 15.16 -8.64
CA ILE A 46 8.26 15.63 -7.52
C ILE A 46 8.49 14.45 -6.58
N PRO A 47 9.73 13.94 -6.44
CA PRO A 47 10.02 12.91 -5.44
C PRO A 47 9.83 13.50 -4.05
N ALA A 48 8.94 12.89 -3.24
CA ALA A 48 8.59 13.44 -1.95
C ALA A 48 9.51 12.95 -0.81
N GLY A 49 9.57 11.65 -0.57
CA GLY A 49 10.42 11.05 0.48
C GLY A 49 10.03 11.46 1.91
N VAL A 50 8.85 12.04 2.09
CA VAL A 50 8.35 12.53 3.39
C VAL A 50 7.53 11.45 4.12
N PRO A 51 7.65 11.33 5.46
CA PRO A 51 6.83 10.42 6.23
C PRO A 51 5.39 10.93 6.29
N VAL A 52 4.46 10.00 6.18
CA VAL A 52 3.02 10.28 6.26
C VAL A 52 2.35 9.34 7.25
N GLY A 53 1.43 9.88 8.03
CA GLY A 53 0.50 9.11 8.83
C GLY A 53 -0.70 8.71 7.99
N ILE A 54 -1.04 7.44 8.04
CA ILE A 54 -2.08 6.85 7.21
C ILE A 54 -3.23 6.41 8.10
N TYR A 55 -4.44 6.75 7.72
CA TYR A 55 -5.68 6.24 8.31
C TYR A 55 -6.61 5.80 7.19
N ILE A 56 -6.99 4.52 7.20
CA ILE A 56 -7.96 3.95 6.27
C ILE A 56 -9.17 3.46 7.04
N LYS A 57 -10.36 3.81 6.58
CA LYS A 57 -11.63 3.25 7.02
C LYS A 57 -12.06 2.19 6.01
N THR A 58 -12.37 1.00 6.50
CA THR A 58 -12.81 -0.12 5.65
C THR A 58 -14.23 0.09 5.15
N GLU A 59 -14.54 -0.51 4.02
CA GLU A 59 -15.92 -0.63 3.53
C GLU A 59 -16.66 -1.70 4.35
N GLY A 60 -17.40 -1.26 5.40
CA GLY A 60 -18.02 -2.15 6.37
C GLY A 60 -17.07 -2.58 7.50
N ILE A 61 -17.45 -3.62 8.21
CA ILE A 61 -16.72 -4.17 9.36
C ILE A 61 -16.03 -5.48 8.96
N LEU A 62 -14.71 -5.47 8.89
CA LEU A 62 -13.91 -6.66 8.57
C LEU A 62 -13.95 -7.66 9.73
N VAL A 63 -14.32 -8.89 9.44
CA VAL A 63 -14.17 -10.03 10.35
C VAL A 63 -12.73 -10.54 10.27
N ILE A 64 -12.00 -10.49 11.39
CA ILE A 64 -10.60 -10.91 11.46
C ILE A 64 -10.50 -12.39 11.80
N ALA A 65 -11.36 -12.86 12.72
CA ALA A 65 -11.38 -14.25 13.16
C ALA A 65 -12.72 -14.60 13.81
N GLU A 66 -13.07 -15.89 13.74
CA GLU A 66 -14.07 -16.48 14.61
C GLU A 66 -13.48 -16.70 16.02
N SER A 67 -14.31 -16.58 17.04
CA SER A 67 -13.93 -16.74 18.43
C SER A 67 -15.07 -17.38 19.22
N ASP A 68 -14.75 -17.95 20.36
CA ASP A 68 -15.73 -18.40 21.35
C ASP A 68 -15.73 -17.50 22.58
N PHE A 69 -16.75 -17.70 23.42
CA PHE A 69 -16.82 -17.10 24.74
C PHE A 69 -17.66 -17.95 25.67
N GLU A 70 -17.50 -17.77 26.98
CA GLU A 70 -18.30 -18.44 27.99
C GLU A 70 -19.67 -17.75 28.12
N GLY A 71 -20.74 -18.50 27.99
CA GLY A 71 -22.12 -18.02 28.16
C GLY A 71 -22.56 -17.98 29.63
N LEU A 72 -23.76 -17.44 29.89
CA LEU A 72 -24.37 -17.39 31.23
C LEU A 72 -24.51 -18.80 31.87
N ASP A 73 -24.75 -19.81 31.06
CA ASP A 73 -24.86 -21.21 31.45
C ASP A 73 -23.50 -21.91 31.59
N ARG A 74 -22.40 -21.15 31.54
CA ARG A 74 -21.01 -21.62 31.54
C ARG A 74 -20.65 -22.58 30.39
N SER A 75 -21.49 -22.69 29.39
CA SER A 75 -21.14 -23.42 28.16
C SER A 75 -20.39 -22.51 27.18
N ARG A 76 -19.59 -23.12 26.33
CA ARG A 76 -18.91 -22.45 25.22
C ARG A 76 -19.92 -22.03 24.16
N LYS A 77 -19.89 -20.77 23.74
CA LYS A 77 -20.77 -20.19 22.75
C LYS A 77 -19.99 -19.76 21.53
N GLU A 78 -20.48 -20.11 20.35
CA GLU A 78 -19.86 -19.79 19.05
C GLU A 78 -20.98 -19.41 18.04
N PRO A 79 -21.73 -18.31 18.25
CA PRO A 79 -22.91 -17.99 17.44
C PRO A 79 -22.64 -17.82 15.96
N ALA A 80 -21.49 -17.26 15.59
CA ALA A 80 -21.12 -16.98 14.20
C ALA A 80 -20.42 -18.17 13.50
N ARG A 81 -20.18 -19.28 14.21
CA ARG A 81 -19.44 -20.41 13.69
C ARG A 81 -20.06 -20.98 12.41
N TYR A 82 -19.24 -21.18 11.38
CA TYR A 82 -19.63 -21.60 10.03
C TYR A 82 -20.53 -20.61 9.27
N LEU A 83 -20.93 -19.50 9.86
CA LEU A 83 -21.73 -18.44 9.23
C LEU A 83 -20.87 -17.31 8.71
N LEU A 84 -19.95 -16.81 9.55
CA LEU A 84 -18.97 -15.80 9.22
C LEU A 84 -17.57 -16.41 9.22
N ARG A 85 -16.65 -15.82 8.48
CA ARG A 85 -15.23 -16.22 8.46
C ARG A 85 -14.31 -15.01 8.35
N ALA A 86 -13.02 -15.17 8.63
CA ALA A 86 -12.01 -14.15 8.35
C ALA A 86 -12.05 -13.72 6.88
N GLY A 87 -11.95 -12.42 6.64
CA GLY A 87 -12.07 -11.81 5.31
C GLY A 87 -13.49 -11.36 4.92
N ASP A 88 -14.53 -11.70 5.69
CA ASP A 88 -15.88 -11.16 5.45
C ASP A 88 -15.94 -9.69 5.85
N TYR A 89 -16.61 -8.86 5.05
CA TYR A 89 -16.98 -7.49 5.40
C TYR A 89 -18.47 -7.42 5.72
N ILE A 90 -18.83 -7.07 6.96
CA ILE A 90 -20.23 -6.85 7.36
C ILE A 90 -20.61 -5.44 6.96
N LEU A 91 -21.50 -5.30 5.99
CA LEU A 91 -21.93 -4.03 5.42
C LEU A 91 -23.16 -3.47 6.14
N LYS A 92 -24.15 -4.34 6.48
CA LYS A 92 -25.44 -3.94 7.08
C LYS A 92 -25.86 -4.90 8.17
N VAL A 93 -26.66 -4.40 9.10
CA VAL A 93 -27.43 -5.19 10.07
C VAL A 93 -28.89 -4.82 9.92
N ASP A 94 -29.77 -5.81 9.68
CA ASP A 94 -31.21 -5.66 9.46
C ASP A 94 -31.54 -4.57 8.40
N GLY A 95 -30.71 -4.53 7.32
CA GLY A 95 -30.84 -3.57 6.22
C GLY A 95 -30.27 -2.16 6.50
N VAL A 96 -29.78 -1.88 7.71
CA VAL A 96 -29.17 -0.60 8.09
C VAL A 96 -27.66 -0.63 7.83
N GLU A 97 -27.14 0.32 7.06
CA GLU A 97 -25.71 0.46 6.81
C GLU A 97 -24.93 0.77 8.08
N LEU A 98 -23.72 0.21 8.18
CA LEU A 98 -22.85 0.36 9.34
C LEU A 98 -21.87 1.53 9.15
N GLU A 99 -21.85 2.44 10.10
CA GLU A 99 -20.89 3.55 10.15
C GLU A 99 -19.53 3.16 10.75
N GLY A 100 -19.49 2.07 11.54
CA GLY A 100 -18.28 1.57 12.18
C GLY A 100 -18.55 0.52 13.26
N LYS A 101 -17.48 -0.07 13.79
CA LYS A 101 -17.55 -1.17 14.76
C LYS A 101 -18.32 -0.84 16.04
N LYS A 102 -18.34 0.42 16.47
CA LYS A 102 -19.08 0.84 17.66
C LYS A 102 -20.57 0.64 17.47
N GLN A 103 -21.14 1.16 16.37
CA GLN A 103 -22.55 1.00 16.03
C GLN A 103 -22.93 -0.49 15.90
N PHE A 104 -22.10 -1.27 15.20
CA PHE A 104 -22.30 -2.71 15.07
C PHE A 104 -22.38 -3.40 16.44
N THR A 105 -21.41 -3.14 17.32
CA THR A 105 -21.37 -3.73 18.66
C THR A 105 -22.59 -3.34 19.49
N GLU A 106 -23.05 -2.09 19.40
CA GLU A 106 -24.24 -1.59 20.08
C GLU A 106 -25.51 -2.28 19.55
N GLN A 107 -25.65 -2.46 18.22
CA GLN A 107 -26.78 -3.16 17.61
C GLN A 107 -26.83 -4.65 18.03
N VAL A 108 -25.67 -5.33 18.02
CA VAL A 108 -25.58 -6.73 18.50
C VAL A 108 -25.98 -6.83 19.98
N ALA A 109 -25.47 -5.95 20.82
CA ALA A 109 -25.81 -5.91 22.24
C ALA A 109 -27.30 -5.63 22.49
N ALA A 110 -27.89 -4.74 21.69
CA ALA A 110 -29.30 -4.33 21.78
C ALA A 110 -30.28 -5.35 21.17
N SER A 111 -29.81 -6.39 20.50
CA SER A 111 -30.65 -7.39 19.83
C SER A 111 -31.51 -8.21 20.80
N GLU A 112 -31.16 -8.25 22.09
CA GLU A 112 -31.81 -9.08 23.12
C GLU A 112 -31.86 -10.58 22.74
N GLY A 113 -30.87 -11.05 21.95
CA GLY A 113 -30.80 -12.41 21.45
C GLY A 113 -31.76 -12.72 20.30
N LYS A 114 -32.39 -11.71 19.72
CA LYS A 114 -33.13 -11.85 18.47
C LYS A 114 -32.18 -12.11 17.32
N GLU A 115 -32.66 -12.86 16.35
CA GLU A 115 -31.96 -13.14 15.12
C GLU A 115 -31.68 -11.83 14.37
N LEU A 116 -30.44 -11.65 13.88
CA LEU A 116 -29.99 -10.52 13.09
C LEU A 116 -29.68 -10.97 11.67
N CYS A 117 -30.12 -10.20 10.68
CA CYS A 117 -29.76 -10.37 9.29
C CYS A 117 -28.55 -9.49 8.97
N LEU A 118 -27.40 -10.11 8.70
CA LEU A 118 -26.17 -9.43 8.33
C LEU A 118 -25.99 -9.49 6.82
N THR A 119 -25.97 -8.34 6.14
CA THR A 119 -25.53 -8.28 4.73
C THR A 119 -24.00 -8.24 4.73
N ILE A 120 -23.36 -9.25 4.13
CA ILE A 120 -21.91 -9.37 4.09
C ILE A 120 -21.39 -9.37 2.66
N CYS A 121 -20.16 -8.91 2.47
CA CYS A 121 -19.36 -9.10 1.26
C CYS A 121 -18.28 -10.16 1.55
N ARG A 122 -18.25 -11.23 0.76
CA ARG A 122 -17.29 -12.33 0.81
C ARG A 122 -16.75 -12.60 -0.58
N ASP A 123 -15.46 -12.49 -0.78
CA ASP A 123 -14.81 -12.68 -2.09
C ASP A 123 -15.48 -11.85 -3.21
N GLY A 124 -15.88 -10.59 -2.91
CA GLY A 124 -16.59 -9.70 -3.82
C GLY A 124 -18.07 -10.01 -4.05
N GLN A 125 -18.63 -11.04 -3.39
CA GLN A 125 -20.04 -11.39 -3.48
C GLN A 125 -20.82 -10.89 -2.26
N ILE A 126 -21.93 -10.20 -2.49
CA ILE A 126 -22.79 -9.67 -1.43
C ILE A 126 -23.98 -10.61 -1.22
N PHE A 127 -24.21 -11.04 0.01
CA PHE A 127 -25.36 -11.87 0.41
C PHE A 127 -25.68 -11.72 1.88
N ASP A 128 -26.86 -12.19 2.28
CA ASP A 128 -27.33 -12.12 3.66
C ASP A 128 -26.99 -13.39 4.44
N VAL A 129 -26.59 -13.21 5.70
CA VAL A 129 -26.33 -14.29 6.67
C VAL A 129 -27.14 -13.99 7.93
N THR A 130 -27.87 -14.96 8.41
CA THR A 130 -28.66 -14.84 9.63
C THR A 130 -27.90 -15.42 10.82
N VAL A 131 -27.80 -14.66 11.92
CA VAL A 131 -27.09 -15.07 13.12
C VAL A 131 -27.86 -14.68 14.38
N THR A 132 -27.85 -15.54 15.39
CA THR A 132 -28.50 -15.28 16.68
C THR A 132 -27.47 -15.00 17.77
N PRO A 133 -27.30 -13.73 18.22
CA PRO A 133 -26.38 -13.38 19.30
C PRO A 133 -26.70 -14.15 20.59
N GLN A 134 -25.64 -14.45 21.36
CA GLN A 134 -25.79 -15.14 22.65
C GLN A 134 -25.13 -14.34 23.77
N GLN A 135 -25.66 -14.48 24.99
CA GLN A 135 -25.15 -13.78 26.16
C GLN A 135 -23.84 -14.38 26.66
N ASN A 136 -22.88 -13.53 26.96
CA ASN A 136 -21.71 -13.91 27.74
C ASN A 136 -22.03 -13.95 29.27
N THR A 137 -21.02 -14.23 30.08
CA THR A 137 -21.15 -14.32 31.56
C THR A 137 -21.56 -12.99 32.20
N GLU A 138 -21.41 -11.85 31.51
CA GLU A 138 -21.81 -10.51 31.96
C GLU A 138 -23.24 -10.14 31.49
N GLY A 139 -23.91 -11.03 30.78
CA GLY A 139 -25.25 -10.79 30.21
C GLY A 139 -25.25 -9.96 28.93
N VAL A 140 -24.09 -9.71 28.31
CA VAL A 140 -23.96 -8.96 27.06
C VAL A 140 -24.07 -9.89 25.87
N TYR A 141 -24.93 -9.55 24.90
CA TYR A 141 -25.06 -10.30 23.66
C TYR A 141 -23.87 -10.10 22.72
N LYS A 142 -23.31 -11.19 22.21
CA LYS A 142 -22.13 -11.23 21.35
C LYS A 142 -22.31 -12.26 20.22
N LEU A 143 -21.52 -12.10 19.15
CA LEU A 143 -21.46 -13.04 18.02
C LEU A 143 -20.26 -13.99 18.09
N GLY A 144 -19.25 -13.71 18.91
CA GLY A 144 -18.02 -14.53 18.95
C GLY A 144 -17.15 -14.33 17.71
N ILE A 145 -16.91 -13.09 17.35
CA ILE A 145 -16.01 -12.71 16.27
C ILE A 145 -15.10 -11.56 16.70
N TRP A 146 -13.89 -11.53 16.12
CA TRP A 146 -13.01 -10.38 16.17
C TRP A 146 -13.22 -9.54 14.93
N ILE A 147 -13.28 -8.22 15.10
CA ILE A 147 -13.63 -7.28 14.03
C ILE A 147 -12.73 -6.07 14.00
N ARG A 148 -12.58 -5.50 12.78
CA ARG A 148 -11.82 -4.28 12.49
C ARG A 148 -12.61 -3.39 11.53
N ASP A 149 -12.49 -2.07 11.68
CA ASP A 149 -13.15 -1.09 10.79
C ASP A 149 -12.19 -0.02 10.26
N ASN A 150 -10.91 -0.11 10.63
CA ASN A 150 -9.88 0.81 10.16
C ASN A 150 -8.48 0.19 10.24
N ALA A 151 -7.55 0.76 9.47
CA ALA A 151 -6.12 0.53 9.61
C ALA A 151 -5.38 1.85 9.74
N GLN A 152 -4.27 1.82 10.48
CA GLN A 152 -3.42 2.97 10.74
C GLN A 152 -1.96 2.56 10.60
N GLY A 153 -1.13 3.50 10.15
CA GLY A 153 0.30 3.23 10.02
C GLY A 153 1.09 4.46 9.62
N VAL A 154 2.40 4.28 9.59
CA VAL A 154 3.35 5.27 9.07
C VAL A 154 3.99 4.69 7.80
N GLY A 155 4.12 5.52 6.79
CA GLY A 155 4.78 5.19 5.55
C GLY A 155 5.46 6.40 4.94
N THR A 156 5.93 6.26 3.72
CA THR A 156 6.59 7.36 2.99
C THR A 156 5.81 7.68 1.72
N MET A 157 5.59 8.97 1.46
CA MET A 157 5.06 9.46 0.19
C MET A 157 6.15 9.35 -0.86
N THR A 158 5.83 8.73 -2.00
CA THR A 158 6.78 8.51 -3.08
C THR A 158 6.90 9.73 -3.97
N TYR A 159 5.78 10.25 -4.42
CA TYR A 159 5.76 11.36 -5.37
C TYR A 159 4.52 12.22 -5.22
N LEU A 160 4.64 13.42 -5.77
CA LEU A 160 3.54 14.34 -6.07
C LEU A 160 3.55 14.64 -7.57
N ASP A 161 2.39 14.65 -8.21
CA ASP A 161 2.20 15.07 -9.60
C ASP A 161 1.77 16.54 -9.71
N GLU A 162 1.66 17.04 -10.94
CA GLU A 162 1.29 18.44 -11.25
C GLU A 162 -0.17 18.78 -10.87
N LYS A 163 -1.00 17.78 -10.53
CA LYS A 163 -2.41 17.94 -10.14
C LYS A 163 -2.64 17.70 -8.66
N ASN A 164 -1.58 17.73 -7.85
CA ASN A 164 -1.58 17.37 -6.44
C ASN A 164 -1.97 15.90 -6.16
N GLY A 165 -1.90 15.04 -7.16
CA GLY A 165 -2.02 13.60 -7.02
C GLY A 165 -0.76 13.03 -6.37
N PHE A 166 -0.92 12.16 -5.38
CA PHE A 166 0.20 11.49 -4.74
C PHE A 166 0.16 9.99 -4.92
N GLY A 167 1.34 9.36 -4.92
CA GLY A 167 1.52 7.94 -4.69
C GLY A 167 2.40 7.69 -3.47
N ALA A 168 2.12 6.66 -2.68
CA ALA A 168 2.89 6.32 -1.48
C ALA A 168 2.98 4.81 -1.27
N LEU A 169 3.91 4.36 -0.42
CA LEU A 169 4.18 3.01 0.03
C LEU A 169 4.79 2.07 -1.03
N GLY A 170 4.34 2.10 -2.29
CA GLY A 170 4.73 1.15 -3.33
C GLY A 170 4.18 -0.28 -3.13
N HIS A 171 3.30 -0.46 -2.17
CA HIS A 171 2.53 -1.69 -1.91
C HIS A 171 1.21 -1.33 -1.23
N GLY A 172 0.22 -2.21 -1.33
CA GLY A 172 -1.06 -2.01 -0.67
C GLY A 172 -0.98 -2.17 0.85
N ILE A 173 -2.01 -1.67 1.51
CA ILE A 173 -2.23 -1.90 2.93
C ILE A 173 -3.09 -3.15 3.07
N ASN A 174 -2.48 -4.17 3.64
CA ASN A 174 -3.12 -5.44 3.94
C ASN A 174 -3.52 -5.49 5.41
N ASP A 175 -4.60 -6.19 5.70
CA ASP A 175 -4.93 -6.54 7.08
C ASP A 175 -3.87 -7.51 7.64
N THR A 176 -3.42 -7.26 8.87
CA THR A 176 -2.32 -8.02 9.48
C THR A 176 -2.71 -9.43 9.89
N ASP A 177 -4.00 -9.69 10.08
CA ASP A 177 -4.50 -10.97 10.55
C ASP A 177 -4.96 -11.86 9.39
N THR A 178 -5.60 -11.28 8.36
CA THR A 178 -6.06 -12.01 7.16
C THR A 178 -5.03 -12.03 6.04
N ALA A 179 -4.09 -11.09 6.04
CA ALA A 179 -3.12 -10.81 4.96
C ALA A 179 -3.74 -10.34 3.64
N ASP A 180 -5.05 -10.13 3.59
CA ASP A 180 -5.76 -9.64 2.41
C ASP A 180 -5.61 -8.13 2.24
N LEU A 181 -5.64 -7.67 0.98
CA LEU A 181 -5.69 -6.26 0.67
C LEU A 181 -6.99 -5.65 1.22
N MET A 182 -6.86 -4.57 2.02
CA MET A 182 -8.03 -3.95 2.64
C MET A 182 -8.85 -3.17 1.62
N GLU A 183 -10.16 -3.42 1.59
CA GLU A 183 -11.10 -2.60 0.84
C GLU A 183 -11.36 -1.28 1.57
N VAL A 184 -11.21 -0.17 0.85
CA VAL A 184 -11.19 1.17 1.42
C VAL A 184 -12.45 1.94 1.07
N GLN A 185 -13.26 2.27 2.07
CA GLN A 185 -14.37 3.22 1.93
C GLN A 185 -13.86 4.66 1.81
N SER A 186 -12.90 5.01 2.67
CA SER A 186 -12.26 6.32 2.69
C SER A 186 -10.92 6.23 3.39
N GLY A 187 -9.99 7.11 3.01
CA GLY A 187 -8.71 7.21 3.68
C GLY A 187 -8.23 8.65 3.79
N SER A 188 -7.31 8.86 4.70
CA SER A 188 -6.72 10.17 4.93
C SER A 188 -5.22 10.04 5.20
N LEU A 189 -4.45 10.99 4.67
CA LEU A 189 -3.08 11.23 5.08
C LEU A 189 -3.03 12.34 6.12
N TYR A 190 -2.13 12.17 7.08
CA TYR A 190 -1.88 13.12 8.17
C TYR A 190 -0.41 13.49 8.26
N LYS A 191 -0.14 14.70 8.73
CA LYS A 191 1.23 15.10 9.13
C LYS A 191 1.73 14.12 10.19
N THR A 192 2.96 13.69 10.02
CA THR A 192 3.60 12.72 10.92
C THR A 192 5.03 13.13 11.20
N LYS A 193 5.47 12.93 12.43
CA LYS A 193 6.85 13.14 12.87
C LYS A 193 7.45 11.83 13.29
N ILE A 194 8.66 11.55 12.82
CA ILE A 194 9.44 10.38 13.27
C ILE A 194 10.07 10.70 14.60
N VAL A 195 9.65 10.00 15.65
CA VAL A 195 10.11 10.23 17.02
C VAL A 195 11.14 9.20 17.50
N ASN A 196 11.20 8.04 16.85
CA ASN A 196 12.17 7.00 17.17
C ASN A 196 12.47 6.11 15.97
N ILE A 197 13.68 5.56 15.95
CA ILE A 197 14.14 4.59 14.96
C ILE A 197 14.66 3.36 15.69
N ARG A 198 13.98 2.23 15.51
CA ARG A 198 14.51 0.93 15.92
C ARG A 198 15.31 0.35 14.77
N LYS A 199 16.62 0.15 15.01
CA LYS A 199 17.51 -0.40 13.97
C LYS A 199 17.10 -1.83 13.57
N GLY A 200 17.22 -2.11 12.28
CA GLY A 200 17.09 -3.46 11.73
C GLY A 200 18.35 -4.30 12.05
N ILE A 201 18.15 -5.54 12.44
CA ILE A 201 19.18 -6.58 12.56
C ILE A 201 18.70 -7.85 11.87
N SER A 202 19.64 -8.74 11.54
CA SER A 202 19.28 -10.02 10.91
C SER A 202 18.21 -10.76 11.71
N GLY A 203 17.12 -11.16 11.06
CA GLY A 203 15.96 -11.83 11.66
C GLY A 203 14.95 -10.91 12.34
N THR A 204 15.26 -9.62 12.49
CA THR A 204 14.36 -8.63 13.12
C THR A 204 14.40 -7.31 12.35
N PRO A 205 13.44 -7.06 11.46
CA PRO A 205 13.35 -5.78 10.77
C PRO A 205 13.24 -4.61 11.74
N GLY A 206 13.88 -3.51 11.38
CA GLY A 206 13.76 -2.26 12.14
C GLY A 206 12.45 -1.53 11.80
N GLU A 207 12.22 -0.38 12.48
CA GLU A 207 10.98 0.36 12.35
C GLU A 207 11.18 1.84 12.61
N LEU A 208 10.52 2.70 11.82
CA LEU A 208 10.32 4.10 12.11
C LEU A 208 9.05 4.24 12.95
N THR A 209 9.20 4.76 14.16
CA THR A 209 8.05 5.09 15.00
C THR A 209 7.66 6.53 14.77
N GLY A 210 6.46 6.77 14.25
CA GLY A 210 5.90 8.09 14.05
C GLY A 210 4.76 8.39 15.01
N VAL A 211 4.56 9.67 15.31
CA VAL A 211 3.37 10.17 16.01
C VAL A 211 2.44 10.81 14.98
N ILE A 212 1.21 10.32 14.95
CA ILE A 212 0.16 10.83 14.08
C ILE A 212 -0.87 11.54 14.94
N ASP A 213 -1.06 12.84 14.72
CA ASP A 213 -2.15 13.59 15.34
C ASP A 213 -3.34 13.63 14.37
N TYR A 214 -4.37 12.85 14.68
CA TYR A 214 -5.57 12.69 13.86
C TYR A 214 -6.52 13.87 13.86
N LYS A 215 -6.09 15.04 14.33
CA LYS A 215 -6.90 16.25 14.25
C LYS A 215 -7.12 16.66 12.78
N LYS A 216 -8.27 17.29 12.52
CA LYS A 216 -8.67 17.69 11.17
C LYS A 216 -7.66 18.66 10.52
N GLU A 217 -7.07 19.54 11.29
CA GLU A 217 -6.04 20.50 10.85
C GLU A 217 -4.72 19.85 10.42
N ASN A 218 -4.44 18.62 10.85
CA ASN A 218 -3.26 17.85 10.46
C ASN A 218 -3.50 16.88 9.30
N ARG A 219 -4.72 16.88 8.76
CA ARG A 219 -5.06 16.09 7.57
C ARG A 219 -4.52 16.79 6.33
N ILE A 220 -3.57 16.15 5.65
CA ILE A 220 -2.89 16.70 4.48
C ILE A 220 -3.51 16.27 3.15
N GLY A 221 -4.23 15.15 3.13
CA GLY A 221 -4.81 14.62 1.89
C GLY A 221 -5.85 13.54 2.09
N ALA A 222 -6.46 13.13 0.97
CA ALA A 222 -7.42 12.04 0.91
C ALA A 222 -6.82 10.88 0.12
N ILE A 223 -6.95 9.65 0.66
CA ILE A 223 -6.63 8.40 -0.03
C ILE A 223 -7.91 7.95 -0.75
N SER A 224 -7.82 7.73 -2.05
CA SER A 224 -8.92 7.24 -2.88
C SER A 224 -8.74 5.79 -3.34
N ILE A 225 -7.50 5.30 -3.39
CA ILE A 225 -7.17 3.96 -3.88
C ILE A 225 -6.18 3.29 -2.93
N ASN A 226 -6.46 2.03 -2.58
CA ASN A 226 -5.52 1.09 -1.99
C ASN A 226 -5.41 -0.10 -2.95
N SER A 227 -4.27 -0.27 -3.58
CA SER A 227 -4.02 -1.34 -4.55
C SER A 227 -2.70 -2.04 -4.24
N VAL A 228 -2.40 -3.11 -4.94
CA VAL A 228 -1.13 -3.83 -4.77
C VAL A 228 0.08 -2.96 -5.10
N GLU A 229 -0.08 -1.92 -5.92
CA GLU A 229 0.99 -0.99 -6.33
C GLU A 229 1.25 0.13 -5.33
N GLY A 230 0.32 0.36 -4.38
CA GLY A 230 0.44 1.43 -3.40
C GLY A 230 -0.88 2.01 -2.94
N ILE A 231 -0.79 3.15 -2.26
CA ILE A 231 -1.92 4.01 -1.95
C ILE A 231 -1.82 5.31 -2.75
N PHE A 232 -2.97 5.76 -3.28
CA PHE A 232 -3.05 6.92 -4.15
C PHE A 232 -4.21 7.83 -3.75
N GLY A 233 -4.07 9.11 -4.09
CA GLY A 233 -5.08 10.10 -3.75
C GLY A 233 -4.62 11.51 -4.07
N THR A 234 -5.16 12.50 -3.36
CA THR A 234 -4.86 13.92 -3.59
C THR A 234 -4.52 14.64 -2.30
N LEU A 235 -3.55 15.54 -2.36
CA LEU A 235 -3.25 16.51 -1.31
C LEU A 235 -4.12 17.75 -1.44
N SER A 236 -4.28 18.51 -0.36
CA SER A 236 -4.75 19.89 -0.46
C SER A 236 -3.71 20.75 -1.18
N GLN A 237 -4.12 21.86 -1.81
CA GLN A 237 -3.18 22.76 -2.49
C GLN A 237 -2.11 23.29 -1.54
N GLU A 238 -2.51 23.69 -0.34
CA GLU A 238 -1.61 24.20 0.70
C GLU A 238 -0.50 23.20 1.05
N GLU A 239 -0.86 21.92 1.24
CA GLU A 239 0.09 20.86 1.59
C GLU A 239 0.95 20.42 0.39
N ALA A 240 0.39 20.47 -0.82
CA ALA A 240 1.16 20.20 -2.03
C ALA A 240 2.26 21.24 -2.24
N ASP A 241 1.96 22.52 -1.94
CA ASP A 241 2.92 23.62 -2.03
C ASP A 241 4.05 23.52 -0.98
N GLU A 242 3.83 22.79 0.13
CA GLU A 242 4.86 22.50 1.14
C GLU A 242 5.87 21.42 0.68
N ILE A 243 5.49 20.56 -0.26
CA ILE A 243 6.39 19.53 -0.79
C ILE A 243 7.44 20.17 -1.70
N GLN A 244 8.64 20.32 -1.15
CA GLN A 244 9.75 20.94 -1.87
C GLN A 244 10.48 19.93 -2.74
N GLY A 245 10.85 20.33 -3.93
CA GLY A 245 11.65 19.50 -4.83
C GLY A 245 11.50 19.91 -6.29
N GLU A 246 12.47 19.51 -7.10
CA GLU A 246 12.38 19.65 -8.55
C GLU A 246 11.63 18.45 -9.14
N ALA A 247 10.67 18.71 -10.02
CA ALA A 247 10.01 17.65 -10.75
C ALA A 247 11.02 16.93 -11.66
N LEU A 248 11.19 15.62 -11.44
CA LEU A 248 12.09 14.78 -12.21
C LEU A 248 11.32 13.98 -13.26
N PRO A 249 11.93 13.68 -14.42
CA PRO A 249 11.31 12.79 -15.39
C PRO A 249 11.18 11.36 -14.83
N VAL A 250 10.14 10.67 -15.24
CA VAL A 250 9.95 9.24 -14.97
C VAL A 250 10.98 8.43 -15.77
N GLY A 251 11.62 7.47 -15.09
CA GLY A 251 12.49 6.49 -15.72
C GLY A 251 11.73 5.20 -16.00
N LEU A 252 11.65 4.83 -17.25
CA LEU A 252 10.95 3.59 -17.68
C LEU A 252 11.74 2.34 -17.27
N LYS A 253 11.05 1.21 -17.06
CA LYS A 253 11.65 -0.08 -16.63
C LYS A 253 12.88 -0.48 -17.46
N GLN A 254 12.81 -0.29 -18.78
CA GLN A 254 13.91 -0.60 -19.70
C GLN A 254 15.11 0.34 -19.61
N GLU A 255 14.96 1.49 -18.95
CA GLU A 255 16.06 2.45 -18.74
C GLU A 255 16.81 2.18 -17.44
N VAL A 256 16.17 1.49 -16.48
CA VAL A 256 16.75 1.15 -15.19
C VAL A 256 17.91 0.18 -15.36
N LYS A 257 19.03 0.45 -14.68
CA LYS A 257 20.26 -0.35 -14.77
C LYS A 257 20.71 -0.81 -13.39
N LYS A 258 21.37 -1.96 -13.35
CA LYS A 258 22.14 -2.38 -12.16
C LYS A 258 23.26 -1.38 -11.87
N GLY A 259 23.60 -1.22 -10.60
CA GLY A 259 24.64 -0.30 -10.13
C GLY A 259 24.06 0.81 -9.25
N GLU A 260 24.77 1.93 -9.18
CA GLU A 260 24.47 3.03 -8.28
C GLU A 260 23.11 3.68 -8.55
N ALA A 261 22.40 3.93 -7.47
CA ALA A 261 21.15 4.68 -7.41
C ALA A 261 21.03 5.35 -6.03
N GLN A 262 19.95 6.06 -5.78
CA GLN A 262 19.71 6.74 -4.52
C GLN A 262 18.27 6.51 -4.08
N ILE A 263 18.03 6.52 -2.77
CA ILE A 263 16.70 6.66 -2.18
C ILE A 263 16.60 8.00 -1.48
N LEU A 264 15.42 8.62 -1.57
CA LEU A 264 15.11 9.85 -0.86
C LEU A 264 14.24 9.48 0.36
N SER A 265 14.67 9.83 1.57
CA SER A 265 13.95 9.51 2.79
C SER A 265 14.20 10.53 3.89
N CYS A 266 13.18 10.83 4.68
CA CYS A 266 13.28 11.68 5.85
C CYS A 266 13.35 10.80 7.11
N LEU A 267 14.46 10.86 7.82
CA LEU A 267 14.76 10.06 9.01
C LEU A 267 14.97 10.92 10.26
N GLU A 268 14.61 12.19 10.22
CA GLU A 268 14.74 13.14 11.32
C GLU A 268 13.39 13.76 11.65
N GLU A 269 13.18 14.09 12.93
CA GLU A 269 11.89 14.56 13.44
C GLU A 269 11.36 15.79 12.69
N ASP A 270 12.22 16.78 12.48
CA ASP A 270 11.89 18.02 11.77
C ASP A 270 12.84 18.23 10.56
N GLY A 271 13.38 17.12 10.00
CA GLY A 271 14.33 17.16 8.90
C GLY A 271 13.67 17.20 7.52
N ALA A 272 14.41 17.69 6.54
CA ALA A 272 14.06 17.51 5.14
C ALA A 272 14.48 16.11 4.65
N PRO A 273 13.80 15.53 3.65
CA PRO A 273 14.25 14.31 2.99
C PRO A 273 15.68 14.41 2.49
N GLN A 274 16.48 13.37 2.70
CA GLN A 274 17.87 13.29 2.29
C GLN A 274 18.08 12.12 1.32
N LEU A 275 19.04 12.31 0.40
CA LEU A 275 19.45 11.25 -0.52
C LEU A 275 20.46 10.32 0.17
N TYR A 276 20.21 9.02 0.06
CA TYR A 276 21.07 7.94 0.53
C TYR A 276 21.44 7.03 -0.63
N THR A 277 22.71 6.69 -0.73
CA THR A 277 23.23 5.84 -1.81
C THR A 277 22.82 4.39 -1.59
N ILE A 278 22.37 3.77 -2.68
CA ILE A 278 22.05 2.34 -2.77
C ILE A 278 22.69 1.76 -4.03
N GLU A 279 22.73 0.44 -4.11
CA GLU A 279 23.09 -0.29 -5.32
C GLU A 279 21.93 -1.17 -5.78
N ILE A 280 21.52 -1.05 -7.05
CA ILE A 280 20.56 -1.95 -7.67
C ILE A 280 21.31 -3.25 -8.03
N LYS A 281 20.93 -4.35 -7.38
CA LYS A 281 21.58 -5.67 -7.53
C LYS A 281 20.93 -6.50 -8.61
N ALA A 282 19.59 -6.46 -8.71
CA ALA A 282 18.84 -7.21 -9.70
C ALA A 282 17.58 -6.45 -10.15
N LEU A 283 17.10 -6.77 -11.33
CA LEU A 283 15.87 -6.26 -11.93
C LEU A 283 15.04 -7.46 -12.34
N HIS A 284 13.78 -7.50 -11.90
CA HIS A 284 12.80 -8.52 -12.20
C HIS A 284 11.66 -7.85 -12.98
N LEU A 285 11.64 -8.08 -14.29
CA LEU A 285 10.68 -7.43 -15.19
C LEU A 285 9.37 -8.22 -15.33
N ASP A 286 9.30 -9.38 -14.68
CA ASP A 286 8.14 -10.26 -14.70
C ASP A 286 6.99 -9.66 -13.88
N HIS A 287 5.77 -9.95 -14.29
CA HIS A 287 4.56 -9.38 -13.70
C HIS A 287 4.04 -10.11 -12.45
N ASP A 288 4.65 -11.25 -12.08
CA ASP A 288 4.14 -12.11 -11.00
C ASP A 288 4.26 -11.49 -9.60
N ASN A 289 5.19 -10.55 -9.41
CA ASN A 289 5.37 -9.83 -8.15
C ASN A 289 5.90 -8.42 -8.37
N ILE A 290 4.99 -7.51 -8.71
CA ILE A 290 5.32 -6.13 -9.10
C ILE A 290 6.05 -5.35 -8.02
N ASN A 291 5.81 -5.66 -6.74
CA ASN A 291 6.45 -4.98 -5.59
C ASN A 291 7.89 -5.44 -5.35
N ARG A 292 8.40 -6.41 -6.13
CA ARG A 292 9.77 -6.93 -6.07
C ARG A 292 10.53 -6.76 -7.38
N GLY A 293 10.16 -5.76 -8.17
CA GLY A 293 10.75 -5.50 -9.48
C GLY A 293 12.21 -5.04 -9.42
N ILE A 294 12.60 -4.33 -8.37
CA ILE A 294 13.95 -3.79 -8.18
C ILE A 294 14.53 -4.38 -6.88
N GLU A 295 15.65 -5.10 -6.95
CA GLU A 295 16.37 -5.54 -5.76
C GLU A 295 17.48 -4.54 -5.45
N ILE A 296 17.49 -4.00 -4.24
CA ILE A 296 18.40 -2.95 -3.79
C ILE A 296 19.23 -3.38 -2.58
N GLN A 297 20.41 -2.79 -2.47
CA GLN A 297 21.28 -2.86 -1.30
C GLN A 297 21.67 -1.47 -0.85
N VAL A 298 21.50 -1.16 0.42
CA VAL A 298 21.96 0.09 1.03
C VAL A 298 23.48 0.07 1.11
N THR A 299 24.11 1.12 0.61
CA THR A 299 25.58 1.31 0.65
C THR A 299 25.98 2.60 1.39
N ASP A 300 25.01 3.47 1.69
CA ASP A 300 25.25 4.71 2.43
C ASP A 300 25.52 4.45 3.91
N GLU A 301 26.72 4.80 4.37
CA GLU A 301 27.15 4.59 5.74
C GLU A 301 26.26 5.31 6.77
N ARG A 302 25.78 6.53 6.43
CA ARG A 302 24.88 7.32 7.31
C ARG A 302 23.56 6.58 7.56
N LEU A 303 22.99 5.98 6.50
CA LEU A 303 21.76 5.19 6.62
C LEU A 303 21.99 3.92 7.41
N LEU A 304 23.07 3.17 7.10
CA LEU A 304 23.44 1.94 7.81
C LEU A 304 23.70 2.22 9.30
N GLU A 305 24.42 3.29 9.62
CA GLU A 305 24.66 3.67 11.01
C GLU A 305 23.36 4.03 11.74
N LYS A 306 22.41 4.74 11.08
CA LYS A 306 21.19 5.23 11.70
C LYS A 306 20.11 4.15 11.84
N THR A 307 19.90 3.33 10.82
CA THR A 307 18.78 2.37 10.73
C THR A 307 19.20 0.91 10.64
N GLY A 308 20.46 0.61 10.37
CA GLY A 308 20.93 -0.74 10.08
C GLY A 308 20.57 -1.23 8.67
N GLY A 309 19.92 -0.39 7.85
CA GLY A 309 19.45 -0.70 6.51
C GLY A 309 18.04 -0.18 6.24
N ILE A 310 17.24 -0.91 5.47
CA ILE A 310 15.84 -0.57 5.21
C ILE A 310 15.01 -0.99 6.43
N VAL A 311 14.14 -0.10 6.90
CA VAL A 311 13.28 -0.33 8.05
C VAL A 311 11.80 -0.10 7.69
N GLN A 312 10.89 -0.67 8.45
CA GLN A 312 9.45 -0.41 8.30
C GLN A 312 9.17 1.09 8.44
N GLY A 313 8.31 1.62 7.60
CA GLY A 313 8.05 3.04 7.45
C GLY A 313 8.83 3.70 6.29
N MET A 314 9.94 3.11 5.82
CA MET A 314 10.62 3.56 4.60
C MET A 314 9.95 3.10 3.30
N SER A 315 8.92 2.22 3.38
CA SER A 315 8.12 1.85 2.22
C SER A 315 7.52 3.08 1.56
N GLY A 316 7.73 3.25 0.26
CA GLY A 316 7.39 4.46 -0.49
C GLY A 316 8.57 5.43 -0.72
N SER A 317 9.71 5.26 -0.05
CA SER A 317 10.90 6.10 -0.32
C SER A 317 11.24 6.05 -1.82
N PRO A 318 11.20 7.18 -2.56
CA PRO A 318 11.46 7.18 -3.99
C PRO A 318 12.88 6.72 -4.32
N ILE A 319 13.01 5.91 -5.36
CA ILE A 319 14.29 5.44 -5.90
C ILE A 319 14.63 6.30 -7.11
N LEU A 320 15.82 6.89 -7.09
CA LEU A 320 16.31 7.78 -8.13
C LEU A 320 17.55 7.19 -8.81
N GLN A 321 17.61 7.28 -10.13
CA GLN A 321 18.77 6.90 -10.92
C GLN A 321 18.93 7.84 -12.12
N ASN A 322 20.12 8.36 -12.34
CA ASN A 322 20.46 9.23 -13.47
C ASN A 322 19.52 10.45 -13.63
N GLY A 323 19.10 11.07 -12.50
CA GLY A 323 18.20 12.22 -12.50
C GLY A 323 16.74 11.90 -12.84
N LYS A 324 16.35 10.65 -12.77
CA LYS A 324 14.96 10.17 -12.98
C LYS A 324 14.43 9.48 -11.73
N ILE A 325 13.12 9.58 -11.50
CA ILE A 325 12.42 8.72 -10.55
C ILE A 325 12.11 7.39 -11.23
N ILE A 326 12.62 6.29 -10.67
CA ILE A 326 12.53 4.95 -11.29
C ILE A 326 11.63 3.98 -10.51
N GLY A 327 11.33 4.30 -9.24
CA GLY A 327 10.55 3.41 -8.39
C GLY A 327 10.44 3.89 -6.96
N ALA A 328 9.99 3.00 -6.10
CA ALA A 328 9.89 3.22 -4.66
C ALA A 328 10.32 1.97 -3.90
N VAL A 329 10.89 2.15 -2.71
CA VAL A 329 11.20 1.07 -1.76
C VAL A 329 9.90 0.43 -1.30
N THR A 330 9.86 -0.91 -1.23
CA THR A 330 8.65 -1.65 -0.81
C THR A 330 8.90 -2.52 0.42
N HIS A 331 9.80 -3.47 0.34
CA HIS A 331 10.01 -4.49 1.37
C HIS A 331 11.48 -4.61 1.74
N VAL A 332 11.74 -4.90 3.00
CA VAL A 332 13.06 -5.25 3.53
C VAL A 332 13.24 -6.76 3.55
N PHE A 333 14.46 -7.25 3.39
CA PHE A 333 14.80 -8.65 3.62
C PHE A 333 14.90 -8.91 5.12
N VAL A 334 14.13 -9.84 5.63
CA VAL A 334 14.09 -10.14 7.08
C VAL A 334 15.46 -10.55 7.61
N ASN A 335 16.21 -11.36 6.84
CA ASN A 335 17.51 -11.89 7.25
C ASN A 335 18.70 -10.96 6.93
N ASP A 336 18.47 -9.92 6.13
CA ASP A 336 19.50 -8.94 5.76
C ASP A 336 18.87 -7.55 5.53
N PRO A 337 18.72 -6.73 6.58
CA PRO A 337 18.10 -5.41 6.47
C PRO A 337 18.82 -4.45 5.54
N THR A 338 20.08 -4.72 5.19
CA THR A 338 20.80 -3.89 4.21
C THR A 338 20.25 -4.04 2.79
N ARG A 339 19.41 -5.07 2.56
CA ARG A 339 18.80 -5.37 1.26
C ARG A 339 17.29 -5.29 1.32
N GLY A 340 16.70 -5.04 0.18
CA GLY A 340 15.25 -4.98 0.03
C GLY A 340 14.81 -4.95 -1.41
N TYR A 341 13.53 -4.73 -1.58
CA TYR A 341 12.89 -4.63 -2.88
C TYR A 341 12.32 -3.23 -3.11
N GLY A 342 12.08 -2.92 -4.37
CA GLY A 342 11.32 -1.78 -4.83
C GLY A 342 10.39 -2.15 -5.99
N ILE A 343 9.37 -1.34 -6.15
CA ILE A 343 8.45 -1.34 -7.29
C ILE A 343 8.97 -0.36 -8.34
N PHE A 344 8.77 -0.66 -9.62
CA PHE A 344 9.01 0.32 -10.68
C PHE A 344 7.94 1.41 -10.63
N ILE A 345 8.35 2.66 -10.91
CA ILE A 345 7.42 3.81 -10.90
C ILE A 345 6.29 3.66 -11.92
N GLU A 346 6.54 3.02 -13.08
CA GLU A 346 5.51 2.74 -14.09
C GLU A 346 4.34 1.92 -13.53
N ASN A 347 4.62 0.98 -12.61
CA ASN A 347 3.55 0.22 -11.97
C ASN A 347 2.71 1.10 -11.06
N MET A 348 3.32 2.05 -10.34
CA MET A 348 2.60 3.00 -9.49
C MET A 348 1.80 4.03 -10.28
N LEU A 349 2.06 4.21 -11.57
CA LEU A 349 1.39 5.19 -12.45
C LEU A 349 0.29 4.57 -13.32
N SER A 350 0.00 3.28 -13.14
CA SER A 350 -1.02 2.57 -13.94
C SER A 350 -2.46 2.71 -13.43
N HIS A 351 -2.76 3.74 -12.63
CA HIS A 351 -4.08 4.00 -12.02
C HIS A 351 -4.83 5.14 -12.68
#